data_910d207d9da0213f767b24a3d96077fc
#
_entry.id   910d207d9da0213f767b24a3d96077fc
#
_cell.length_a   1.000
_cell.length_b   1.000
_cell.length_c   1.000
_cell.angle_alpha   90.00
_cell.angle_beta   90.00
_cell.angle_gamma   90.00
#
_symmetry.space_group_name_H-M   'P 1'
#
loop_
_entity.id
_entity.type
_entity.pdbx_description
1 polymer ?
#
loop_
_entity_poly.entity_id
_entity_poly.type
_entity_poly.pdbx_seq_one_letter_code
_entity_poly.pdbx_strand_id
1 'polypeptide(L)'
;MDNKMFCFQCQETAGCKGCTVMGICGKKPEVAAVQDLLVYVTKGLGAVAAAWQSAGKIVPSEIGHLITENLFITITNANFDEETIKVQIDKTLIVKSELLKAMSEVKNLPEAALWQGSREDYLSKASTVGVLSTPNEDIRSLSELALYGLKGLCAYLKHANALGYSSDEIDAFVQRALAKLVEDNLTGENLTALVLEIGKWGVDAMALLDKANTESYGHPEITKVKFGTGKRPGILISGHDLRDLEMLLEQSKDSGIDVYTHGEMLPAHYYPAFKKYDHFVGNYGNAWWKQKEEFEAFNGPIVMTTNCLVPPKDSYKDRVFTANAVGFPDCKHIKTDANGHKDFSSVIQMAKQCSAPTQLEQGEIVGGFAHEQVFALADKVVEAVKSGAIRKFVVMAGCDGRMKSRDYYTEFAKALPKDTVILTAGCAKYKYIKLDLGDIGGILRVLDAGQCNDSYSLALIALKLKEAFGLADINELPIVYNIAWYEQKAVIVLLALLYLGVKNIHLGPTLPAFLSPNVAKVLVDNFGIAGISNVEDDIKNLIG
;
A
#
# COMPACT_ATOMS: atom_id res chain seq x y z
N MET A 1 -26.71 21.62 7.78
CA MET A 1 -25.25 21.81 7.92
C MET A 1 -24.64 21.59 6.55
N ASP A 2 -23.88 22.55 6.03
CA ASP A 2 -23.15 22.33 4.77
C ASP A 2 -22.18 21.16 4.98
N ASN A 3 -22.46 20.02 4.37
CA ASN A 3 -21.62 18.84 4.41
C ASN A 3 -20.32 19.09 3.62
N LYS A 4 -19.40 19.84 4.21
CA LYS A 4 -18.09 20.08 3.64
C LYS A 4 -17.13 19.04 4.16
N MET A 5 -16.44 18.35 3.26
CA MET A 5 -15.31 17.51 3.58
C MET A 5 -13.99 18.21 3.26
N PHE A 6 -12.89 17.71 3.81
CA PHE A 6 -11.55 18.01 3.30
C PHE A 6 -10.70 16.74 3.29
N CYS A 7 -10.10 16.40 2.15
CA CYS A 7 -9.21 15.25 2.05
C CYS A 7 -8.16 15.48 0.96
N PHE A 8 -6.88 15.35 1.30
CA PHE A 8 -5.76 15.50 0.38
C PHE A 8 -4.73 14.36 0.48
N GLN A 9 -5.15 13.19 1.02
CA GLN A 9 -4.24 12.09 1.36
C GLN A 9 -3.71 11.29 0.15
N CYS A 10 -4.24 11.49 -1.06
CA CYS A 10 -3.81 10.77 -2.27
C CYS A 10 -3.36 11.73 -3.38
N GLN A 11 -2.62 11.17 -4.35
CA GLN A 11 -2.06 11.94 -5.46
C GLN A 11 -3.15 12.52 -6.39
N GLU A 12 -4.30 11.84 -6.53
CA GLU A 12 -5.41 12.29 -7.38
C GLU A 12 -6.36 13.28 -6.68
N THR A 13 -5.97 13.85 -5.54
CA THR A 13 -6.82 14.82 -4.84
C THR A 13 -7.16 16.01 -5.72
N ALA A 14 -8.37 16.56 -5.57
CA ALA A 14 -8.91 17.59 -6.46
C ALA A 14 -7.97 18.79 -6.62
N GLY A 15 -7.57 19.06 -7.87
CA GLY A 15 -6.70 20.18 -8.22
C GLY A 15 -5.33 20.17 -7.52
N CYS A 16 -4.85 19.02 -7.03
CA CYS A 16 -3.65 18.92 -6.18
C CYS A 16 -3.70 19.82 -4.93
N LYS A 17 -4.89 20.07 -4.40
CA LYS A 17 -5.11 20.94 -3.23
C LYS A 17 -5.96 20.27 -2.14
N GLY A 18 -6.98 19.51 -2.53
CA GLY A 18 -7.87 18.85 -1.60
C GLY A 18 -9.29 18.66 -2.16
N CYS A 19 -9.91 17.54 -1.83
CA CYS A 19 -11.31 17.27 -2.13
C CYS A 19 -12.19 17.93 -1.07
N THR A 20 -13.12 18.80 -1.47
CA THR A 20 -13.95 19.59 -0.55
C THR A 20 -15.45 19.31 -0.67
N VAL A 21 -15.90 18.64 -1.74
CA VAL A 21 -17.30 18.31 -1.99
C VAL A 21 -17.51 16.80 -1.97
N MET A 22 -16.69 16.09 -2.73
CA MET A 22 -16.63 14.63 -2.80
C MET A 22 -15.22 14.22 -3.19
N GLY A 23 -14.73 13.09 -2.69
CA GLY A 23 -13.44 12.54 -3.09
C GLY A 23 -13.42 12.18 -4.59
N ILE A 24 -12.33 12.48 -5.30
CA ILE A 24 -12.12 12.02 -6.68
C ILE A 24 -12.20 10.48 -6.75
N CYS A 25 -11.83 9.80 -5.66
CA CYS A 25 -11.99 8.35 -5.49
C CYS A 25 -13.46 7.88 -5.35
N GLY A 26 -14.42 8.79 -5.18
CA GLY A 26 -15.83 8.49 -4.91
C GLY A 26 -16.22 8.51 -3.43
N LYS A 27 -15.31 8.88 -2.52
CA LYS A 27 -15.59 8.99 -1.08
C LYS A 27 -16.56 10.14 -0.82
N LYS A 28 -17.69 9.84 -0.15
CA LYS A 28 -18.70 10.82 0.25
C LYS A 28 -18.25 11.64 1.47
N PRO A 29 -18.79 12.85 1.69
CA PRO A 29 -18.45 13.68 2.86
C PRO A 29 -18.68 12.98 4.20
N GLU A 30 -19.76 12.22 4.34
CA GLU A 30 -20.12 11.49 5.55
C GLU A 30 -19.06 10.42 5.87
N VAL A 31 -18.61 9.70 4.83
CA VAL A 31 -17.53 8.69 4.96
C VAL A 31 -16.21 9.37 5.33
N ALA A 32 -15.90 10.53 4.76
CA ALA A 32 -14.69 11.29 5.12
C ALA A 32 -14.73 11.71 6.59
N ALA A 33 -15.88 12.22 7.07
CA ALA A 33 -16.07 12.64 8.45
C ALA A 33 -15.88 11.50 9.45
N VAL A 34 -16.49 10.33 9.22
CA VAL A 34 -16.31 9.17 10.13
C VAL A 34 -14.91 8.57 10.03
N GLN A 35 -14.22 8.68 8.89
CA GLN A 35 -12.81 8.31 8.80
C GLN A 35 -11.91 9.24 9.62
N ASP A 36 -12.14 10.54 9.59
CA ASP A 36 -11.41 11.51 10.43
C ASP A 36 -11.64 11.23 11.92
N LEU A 37 -12.89 10.91 12.30
CA LEU A 37 -13.21 10.52 13.66
C LEU A 37 -12.54 9.20 14.07
N LEU A 38 -12.53 8.18 13.19
CA LEU A 38 -11.84 6.92 13.46
C LEU A 38 -10.35 7.15 13.68
N VAL A 39 -9.71 8.00 12.88
CA VAL A 39 -8.31 8.39 13.08
C VAL A 39 -8.12 9.07 14.44
N TYR A 40 -9.00 10.00 14.81
CA TYR A 40 -8.94 10.71 16.08
C TYR A 40 -9.05 9.77 17.28
N VAL A 41 -10.03 8.87 17.30
CA VAL A 41 -10.20 7.91 18.41
C VAL A 41 -9.07 6.89 18.46
N THR A 42 -8.48 6.57 17.30
CA THR A 42 -7.30 5.68 17.19
C THR A 42 -6.05 6.36 17.76
N LYS A 43 -5.82 7.64 17.46
CA LYS A 43 -4.77 8.43 18.11
C LYS A 43 -4.97 8.44 19.63
N GLY A 44 -6.23 8.60 20.08
CA GLY A 44 -6.57 8.53 21.50
C GLY A 44 -6.27 7.17 22.14
N LEU A 45 -6.59 6.06 21.45
CA LEU A 45 -6.23 4.71 21.90
C LEU A 45 -4.71 4.53 21.96
N GLY A 46 -3.98 5.02 20.95
CA GLY A 46 -2.51 5.03 20.94
C GLY A 46 -1.92 5.79 22.13
N ALA A 47 -2.50 6.95 22.48
CA ALA A 47 -2.06 7.73 23.65
C ALA A 47 -2.28 6.98 24.98
N VAL A 48 -3.41 6.29 25.13
CA VAL A 48 -3.67 5.45 26.32
C VAL A 48 -2.68 4.28 26.38
N ALA A 49 -2.44 3.59 25.26
CA ALA A 49 -1.51 2.48 25.19
C ALA A 49 -0.06 2.92 25.48
N ALA A 50 0.37 4.06 24.92
CA ALA A 50 1.70 4.64 25.20
C ALA A 50 1.86 5.02 26.70
N ALA A 51 0.81 5.52 27.34
CA ALA A 51 0.81 5.79 28.76
C ALA A 51 0.95 4.51 29.61
N TRP A 52 0.33 3.40 29.17
CA TRP A 52 0.54 2.08 29.77
C TRP A 52 1.99 1.61 29.69
N GLN A 53 2.61 1.75 28.52
CA GLN A 53 4.04 1.41 28.34
C GLN A 53 4.92 2.25 29.25
N SER A 54 4.65 3.55 29.34
CA SER A 54 5.41 4.47 30.23
C SER A 54 5.28 4.12 31.72
N ALA A 55 4.18 3.47 32.10
CA ALA A 55 3.96 2.92 33.46
C ALA A 55 4.58 1.51 33.64
N GLY A 56 5.37 1.02 32.67
CA GLY A 56 6.01 -0.30 32.71
C GLY A 56 5.06 -1.48 32.52
N LYS A 57 3.87 -1.25 31.96
CA LYS A 57 2.87 -2.30 31.72
C LYS A 57 2.96 -2.80 30.26
N ILE A 58 2.69 -4.09 30.08
CA ILE A 58 2.57 -4.70 28.74
C ILE A 58 1.21 -4.36 28.16
N VAL A 59 1.19 -3.82 26.95
CA VAL A 59 -0.03 -3.59 26.17
C VAL A 59 -0.40 -4.90 25.46
N PRO A 60 -1.64 -5.39 25.59
CA PRO A 60 -2.08 -6.58 24.85
C PRO A 60 -1.93 -6.40 23.32
N SER A 61 -1.48 -7.44 22.61
CA SER A 61 -1.25 -7.39 21.16
C SER A 61 -2.52 -7.05 20.36
N GLU A 62 -3.70 -7.42 20.87
CA GLU A 62 -5.00 -7.10 20.28
C GLU A 62 -5.23 -5.58 20.14
N ILE A 63 -4.59 -4.78 21.02
CA ILE A 63 -4.63 -3.30 20.92
C ILE A 63 -3.82 -2.83 19.70
N GLY A 64 -2.63 -3.38 19.50
CA GLY A 64 -1.80 -3.13 18.31
C GLY A 64 -2.54 -3.53 17.03
N HIS A 65 -3.14 -4.71 17.02
CA HIS A 65 -3.93 -5.20 15.87
C HIS A 65 -5.15 -4.31 15.59
N LEU A 66 -5.85 -3.82 16.62
CA LEU A 66 -6.98 -2.90 16.46
C LEU A 66 -6.54 -1.56 15.88
N ILE A 67 -5.45 -0.98 16.36
CA ILE A 67 -4.86 0.25 15.83
C ILE A 67 -4.47 0.06 14.36
N THR A 68 -3.80 -1.04 14.05
CA THR A 68 -3.38 -1.42 12.70
C THR A 68 -4.59 -1.49 11.75
N GLU A 69 -5.66 -2.17 12.16
CA GLU A 69 -6.88 -2.29 11.36
C GLU A 69 -7.59 -0.94 11.17
N ASN A 70 -7.70 -0.14 12.22
CA ASN A 70 -8.31 1.19 12.16
C ASN A 70 -7.61 2.11 11.14
N LEU A 71 -6.28 2.15 11.17
CA LEU A 71 -5.51 2.97 10.24
C LEU A 71 -5.64 2.42 8.81
N PHE A 72 -5.61 1.10 8.62
CA PHE A 72 -5.78 0.50 7.30
C PHE A 72 -7.16 0.77 6.68
N ILE A 73 -8.25 0.74 7.45
CA ILE A 73 -9.59 1.09 6.98
C ILE A 73 -9.63 2.49 6.37
N THR A 74 -8.81 3.42 6.87
CA THR A 74 -8.82 4.83 6.46
C THR A 74 -7.85 5.18 5.33
N ILE A 75 -7.10 4.23 4.77
CA ILE A 75 -6.27 4.51 3.59
C ILE A 75 -7.11 4.76 2.34
N THR A 76 -6.49 5.30 1.32
CA THR A 76 -7.17 5.63 0.06
C THR A 76 -7.78 4.38 -0.59
N ASN A 77 -9.04 4.46 -1.00
CA ASN A 77 -9.77 3.41 -1.72
C ASN A 77 -9.89 2.08 -0.96
N ALA A 78 -9.92 2.11 0.38
CA ALA A 78 -10.16 0.91 1.18
C ALA A 78 -11.65 0.79 1.54
N ASN A 79 -12.19 1.66 2.36
CA ASN A 79 -13.54 1.53 2.87
C ASN A 79 -14.40 2.76 2.56
N PHE A 80 -15.56 2.51 1.94
CA PHE A 80 -16.57 3.49 1.58
C PHE A 80 -17.88 3.29 2.35
N ASP A 81 -17.92 2.32 3.28
CA ASP A 81 -19.10 1.99 4.08
C ASP A 81 -19.05 2.72 5.43
N GLU A 82 -19.90 3.75 5.53
CA GLU A 82 -20.01 4.58 6.73
C GLU A 82 -20.39 3.77 7.97
N GLU A 83 -21.30 2.79 7.84
CA GLU A 83 -21.76 2.00 8.98
C GLU A 83 -20.67 1.05 9.50
N THR A 84 -19.91 0.43 8.63
CA THR A 84 -18.76 -0.39 9.01
C THR A 84 -17.72 0.44 9.79
N ILE A 85 -17.47 1.69 9.34
CA ILE A 85 -16.53 2.58 10.02
C ILE A 85 -17.06 3.01 11.40
N LYS A 86 -18.37 3.30 11.53
CA LYS A 86 -19.00 3.61 12.82
C LYS A 86 -18.91 2.45 13.81
N VAL A 87 -19.13 1.22 13.35
CA VAL A 87 -18.93 0.01 14.18
C VAL A 87 -17.48 -0.08 14.68
N GLN A 88 -16.52 0.28 13.85
CA GLN A 88 -15.11 0.27 14.24
C GLN A 88 -14.78 1.38 15.25
N ILE A 89 -15.42 2.55 15.15
CA ILE A 89 -15.34 3.61 16.15
C ILE A 89 -15.91 3.12 17.48
N ASP A 90 -17.12 2.52 17.47
CA ASP A 90 -17.76 1.95 18.68
C ASP A 90 -16.81 0.98 19.40
N LYS A 91 -16.25 0.01 18.65
CA LYS A 91 -15.28 -0.97 19.15
C LYS A 91 -14.05 -0.29 19.77
N THR A 92 -13.51 0.72 19.10
CA THR A 92 -12.31 1.44 19.56
C THR A 92 -12.57 2.20 20.85
N LEU A 93 -13.73 2.85 20.97
CA LEU A 93 -14.13 3.58 22.19
C LEU A 93 -14.33 2.64 23.37
N ILE A 94 -14.93 1.45 23.15
CA ILE A 94 -15.09 0.42 24.20
C ILE A 94 -13.71 0.00 24.72
N VAL A 95 -12.82 -0.45 23.83
CA VAL A 95 -11.47 -0.90 24.20
C VAL A 95 -10.69 0.20 24.92
N LYS A 96 -10.74 1.44 24.40
CA LYS A 96 -10.10 2.60 25.04
C LYS A 96 -10.64 2.85 26.46
N SER A 97 -11.97 2.76 26.64
CA SER A 97 -12.59 2.93 27.96
C SER A 97 -12.18 1.83 28.95
N GLU A 98 -12.06 0.59 28.50
CA GLU A 98 -11.59 -0.53 29.33
C GLU A 98 -10.14 -0.33 29.78
N LEU A 99 -9.25 0.08 28.87
CA LEU A 99 -7.87 0.40 29.21
C LEU A 99 -7.79 1.55 30.24
N LEU A 100 -8.56 2.63 30.04
CA LEU A 100 -8.59 3.77 30.96
C LEU A 100 -9.07 3.36 32.37
N LYS A 101 -10.10 2.52 32.48
CA LYS A 101 -10.60 2.01 33.76
C LYS A 101 -9.56 1.17 34.52
N ALA A 102 -8.72 0.44 33.79
CA ALA A 102 -7.64 -0.37 34.36
C ALA A 102 -6.40 0.45 34.74
N MET A 103 -6.37 1.76 34.41
CA MET A 103 -5.28 2.70 34.75
C MET A 103 -5.67 3.54 35.95
N SER A 104 -5.24 3.14 37.14
CA SER A 104 -5.61 3.83 38.37
C SER A 104 -4.96 5.21 38.59
N GLU A 105 -3.90 5.60 37.85
CA GLU A 105 -3.07 6.77 38.19
C GLU A 105 -2.49 7.59 37.00
N VAL A 106 -2.98 7.46 35.77
CA VAL A 106 -2.42 8.29 34.68
C VAL A 106 -3.04 9.67 34.69
N LYS A 107 -2.21 10.68 34.92
CA LYS A 107 -2.55 12.11 34.86
C LYS A 107 -2.09 12.69 33.53
N ASN A 108 -2.78 13.75 33.07
CA ASN A 108 -2.40 14.54 31.88
C ASN A 108 -2.49 13.79 30.54
N LEU A 109 -3.52 12.96 30.33
CA LEU A 109 -3.83 12.41 29.03
C LEU A 109 -4.42 13.49 28.10
N PRO A 110 -4.09 13.44 26.78
CA PRO A 110 -4.67 14.37 25.81
C PRO A 110 -6.18 14.16 25.66
N GLU A 111 -6.86 15.18 25.16
CA GLU A 111 -8.34 15.16 24.97
C GLU A 111 -8.79 13.95 24.13
N ALA A 112 -8.05 13.56 23.08
CA ALA A 112 -8.35 12.39 22.26
C ALA A 112 -8.38 11.08 23.06
N ALA A 113 -7.54 10.94 24.08
CA ALA A 113 -7.53 9.77 24.98
C ALA A 113 -8.78 9.72 25.86
N LEU A 114 -9.25 10.88 26.30
CA LEU A 114 -10.37 11.01 27.26
C LEU A 114 -11.75 11.06 26.56
N TRP A 115 -11.80 11.53 25.31
CA TRP A 115 -13.08 11.70 24.62
C TRP A 115 -13.85 10.39 24.51
N GLN A 116 -15.14 10.48 24.87
CA GLN A 116 -16.16 9.44 24.74
C GLN A 116 -17.39 10.08 24.10
N GLY A 117 -18.05 9.38 23.18
CA GLY A 117 -19.26 9.87 22.53
C GLY A 117 -20.11 8.74 22.02
N SER A 118 -21.39 9.02 21.81
CA SER A 118 -22.35 8.14 21.16
C SER A 118 -22.37 8.39 19.65
N ARG A 119 -23.06 7.56 18.89
CA ARG A 119 -23.22 7.74 17.44
C ARG A 119 -23.84 9.09 17.04
N GLU A 120 -24.64 9.69 17.94
CA GLU A 120 -25.23 11.01 17.74
C GLU A 120 -24.21 12.13 17.77
N ASP A 121 -23.08 11.92 18.49
CA ASP A 121 -22.01 12.89 18.64
C ASP A 121 -20.97 12.83 17.49
N TYR A 122 -20.96 11.74 16.70
CA TYR A 122 -19.87 11.44 15.76
C TYR A 122 -19.65 12.52 14.71
N LEU A 123 -20.71 12.98 14.03
CA LEU A 123 -20.57 14.01 12.99
C LEU A 123 -20.18 15.38 13.58
N SER A 124 -20.69 15.68 14.77
CA SER A 124 -20.31 16.92 15.49
C SER A 124 -18.83 16.89 15.86
N LYS A 125 -18.35 15.79 16.43
CA LYS A 125 -16.93 15.63 16.79
C LYS A 125 -16.04 15.60 15.55
N ALA A 126 -16.41 14.88 14.51
CA ALA A 126 -15.66 14.80 13.25
C ALA A 126 -15.39 16.18 12.65
N SER A 127 -16.36 17.12 12.77
CA SER A 127 -16.19 18.49 12.25
C SER A 127 -15.10 19.31 12.95
N THR A 128 -14.61 18.86 14.11
CA THR A 128 -13.60 19.55 14.92
C THR A 128 -12.22 18.90 14.91
N VAL A 129 -12.09 17.68 14.36
CA VAL A 129 -10.87 16.85 14.47
C VAL A 129 -10.27 16.43 13.13
N GLY A 130 -10.82 16.87 12.01
CA GLY A 130 -10.30 16.59 10.66
C GLY A 130 -9.02 17.34 10.35
N VAL A 131 -8.50 17.13 9.15
CA VAL A 131 -7.21 17.67 8.67
C VAL A 131 -7.05 19.17 8.95
N LEU A 132 -8.09 19.96 8.71
CA LEU A 132 -8.05 21.42 8.86
C LEU A 132 -8.15 21.90 10.31
N SER A 133 -8.30 21.00 11.29
CA SER A 133 -8.29 21.36 12.72
C SER A 133 -6.93 21.88 13.21
N THR A 134 -5.85 21.62 12.48
CA THR A 134 -4.50 22.15 12.75
C THR A 134 -4.28 23.41 11.89
N PRO A 135 -4.34 24.63 12.47
CA PRO A 135 -4.26 25.87 11.69
C PRO A 135 -2.91 26.14 11.04
N ASN A 136 -1.81 25.80 11.73
CA ASN A 136 -0.46 25.99 11.21
C ASN A 136 -0.20 25.00 10.08
N GLU A 137 0.08 25.51 8.87
CA GLU A 137 0.21 24.72 7.65
C GLU A 137 1.40 23.76 7.71
N ASP A 138 2.54 24.17 8.26
CA ASP A 138 3.74 23.33 8.34
C ASP A 138 3.55 22.20 9.38
N ILE A 139 2.97 22.52 10.53
CA ILE A 139 2.64 21.50 11.55
C ILE A 139 1.61 20.52 11.00
N ARG A 140 0.57 21.02 10.33
CA ARG A 140 -0.43 20.18 9.64
C ARG A 140 0.24 19.28 8.60
N SER A 141 1.09 19.82 7.74
CA SER A 141 1.81 19.09 6.71
C SER A 141 2.65 17.95 7.27
N LEU A 142 3.47 18.23 8.29
CA LEU A 142 4.30 17.21 8.94
C LEU A 142 3.47 16.19 9.72
N SER A 143 2.40 16.61 10.40
CA SER A 143 1.51 15.70 11.12
C SER A 143 0.78 14.75 10.18
N GLU A 144 0.31 15.24 9.02
CA GLU A 144 -0.33 14.39 8.01
C GLU A 144 0.68 13.49 7.29
N LEU A 145 1.90 13.96 7.02
CA LEU A 145 2.97 13.14 6.48
C LEU A 145 3.31 11.97 7.43
N ALA A 146 3.44 12.26 8.73
CA ALA A 146 3.64 11.24 9.77
C ALA A 146 2.46 10.26 9.84
N LEU A 147 1.22 10.77 9.87
CA LEU A 147 0.01 9.94 9.90
C LEU A 147 -0.10 9.04 8.67
N TYR A 148 0.18 9.57 7.47
CA TYR A 148 0.09 8.81 6.24
C TYR A 148 1.21 7.76 6.14
N GLY A 149 2.40 8.05 6.66
CA GLY A 149 3.43 7.05 6.87
C GLY A 149 2.96 5.91 7.78
N LEU A 150 2.36 6.25 8.94
CA LEU A 150 1.81 5.24 9.87
C LEU A 150 0.67 4.43 9.26
N LYS A 151 -0.22 5.05 8.47
CA LYS A 151 -1.27 4.31 7.73
C LYS A 151 -0.67 3.29 6.78
N GLY A 152 0.37 3.67 6.03
CA GLY A 152 1.08 2.76 5.12
C GLY A 152 1.80 1.63 5.86
N LEU A 153 2.49 1.94 6.95
CA LEU A 153 3.14 0.97 7.83
C LEU A 153 2.13 -0.05 8.38
N CYS A 154 1.01 0.42 8.91
CA CYS A 154 -0.06 -0.45 9.44
C CYS A 154 -0.71 -1.31 8.35
N ALA A 155 -0.79 -0.84 7.10
CA ALA A 155 -1.27 -1.66 6.00
C ALA A 155 -0.35 -2.89 5.79
N TYR A 156 0.97 -2.75 5.89
CA TYR A 156 1.90 -3.86 5.80
C TYR A 156 1.86 -4.78 7.04
N LEU A 157 1.76 -4.20 8.24
CA LEU A 157 1.59 -5.00 9.46
C LEU A 157 0.33 -5.86 9.42
N LYS A 158 -0.79 -5.34 8.87
CA LYS A 158 -2.04 -6.11 8.79
C LYS A 158 -1.85 -7.41 7.99
N HIS A 159 -1.07 -7.37 6.91
CA HIS A 159 -0.78 -8.57 6.13
C HIS A 159 0.12 -9.55 6.87
N ALA A 160 1.16 -9.07 7.58
CA ALA A 160 2.00 -9.90 8.42
C ALA A 160 1.18 -10.55 9.55
N ASN A 161 0.33 -9.78 10.24
CA ASN A 161 -0.54 -10.27 11.29
C ASN A 161 -1.52 -11.35 10.81
N ALA A 162 -2.04 -11.23 9.56
CA ALA A 162 -2.91 -12.23 8.96
C ALA A 162 -2.22 -13.59 8.77
N LEU A 163 -0.89 -13.60 8.66
CA LEU A 163 -0.04 -14.78 8.58
C LEU A 163 0.50 -15.24 9.95
N GLY A 164 0.11 -14.59 11.04
CA GLY A 164 0.56 -14.92 12.39
C GLY A 164 1.91 -14.31 12.78
N TYR A 165 2.41 -13.35 12.01
CA TYR A 165 3.64 -12.62 12.31
C TYR A 165 3.33 -11.25 12.88
N SER A 166 3.82 -10.94 14.06
CA SER A 166 3.65 -9.67 14.77
C SER A 166 4.97 -9.21 15.40
N SER A 167 5.03 -7.94 15.78
CA SER A 167 6.16 -7.37 16.52
C SER A 167 5.65 -6.39 17.57
N ASP A 168 5.83 -6.74 18.82
CA ASP A 168 5.47 -5.88 19.96
C ASP A 168 6.23 -4.55 19.92
N GLU A 169 7.45 -4.53 19.36
CA GLU A 169 8.28 -3.33 19.24
C GLU A 169 7.71 -2.36 18.22
N ILE A 170 7.26 -2.87 17.06
CA ILE A 170 6.62 -2.05 16.02
C ILE A 170 5.27 -1.53 16.53
N ASP A 171 4.46 -2.38 17.17
CA ASP A 171 3.18 -1.98 17.74
C ASP A 171 3.37 -0.91 18.82
N ALA A 172 4.35 -1.08 19.71
CA ALA A 172 4.70 -0.09 20.72
C ALA A 172 5.15 1.24 20.11
N PHE A 173 5.92 1.19 19.03
CA PHE A 173 6.30 2.40 18.30
C PHE A 173 5.08 3.11 17.70
N VAL A 174 4.21 2.39 17.00
CA VAL A 174 2.98 2.96 16.39
C VAL A 174 2.12 3.65 17.44
N GLN A 175 1.97 3.04 18.62
CA GLN A 175 1.22 3.60 19.75
C GLN A 175 1.85 4.92 20.23
N ARG A 176 3.17 4.96 20.43
CA ARG A 176 3.89 6.20 20.82
C ARG A 176 3.82 7.28 19.73
N ALA A 177 3.95 6.90 18.47
CA ALA A 177 3.86 7.83 17.34
C ALA A 177 2.47 8.48 17.27
N LEU A 178 1.39 7.70 17.46
CA LEU A 178 0.02 8.21 17.53
C LEU A 178 -0.19 9.13 18.73
N ALA A 179 0.37 8.77 19.89
CA ALA A 179 0.34 9.61 21.09
C ALA A 179 1.01 10.96 20.84
N LYS A 180 2.17 10.96 20.15
CA LYS A 180 2.88 12.18 19.76
C LYS A 180 2.02 13.12 18.92
N LEU A 181 1.23 12.59 17.99
CA LEU A 181 0.37 13.36 17.08
C LEU A 181 -0.85 14.03 17.75
N VAL A 182 -1.06 13.84 19.05
CA VAL A 182 -2.12 14.48 19.84
C VAL A 182 -1.57 15.30 21.02
N GLU A 183 -0.27 15.58 21.04
CA GLU A 183 0.33 16.50 21.99
C GLU A 183 0.05 17.98 21.62
N ASP A 184 -0.13 18.83 22.61
CA ASP A 184 -0.43 20.25 22.42
C ASP A 184 0.75 21.06 21.87
N ASN A 185 1.99 20.61 22.11
CA ASN A 185 3.23 21.33 21.83
C ASN A 185 4.02 20.76 20.64
N LEU A 186 3.34 20.48 19.52
CA LEU A 186 3.99 20.01 18.32
C LEU A 186 4.86 21.11 17.68
N THR A 187 6.12 20.75 17.39
CA THR A 187 7.05 21.61 16.65
C THR A 187 7.48 20.96 15.34
N GLY A 188 7.93 21.77 14.37
CA GLY A 188 8.45 21.24 13.12
C GLY A 188 9.64 20.29 13.32
N GLU A 189 10.52 20.58 14.28
CA GLU A 189 11.68 19.73 14.62
C GLU A 189 11.23 18.36 15.13
N ASN A 190 10.33 18.33 16.15
CA ASN A 190 9.85 17.10 16.73
C ASN A 190 9.09 16.23 15.72
N LEU A 191 8.30 16.84 14.84
CA LEU A 191 7.57 16.14 13.79
C LEU A 191 8.50 15.62 12.68
N THR A 192 9.54 16.38 12.31
CA THR A 192 10.54 15.91 11.35
C THR A 192 11.29 14.70 11.89
N ALA A 193 11.70 14.72 13.17
CA ALA A 193 12.30 13.56 13.81
C ALA A 193 11.36 12.35 13.80
N LEU A 194 10.08 12.55 14.11
CA LEU A 194 9.06 11.48 14.07
C LEU A 194 8.90 10.92 12.66
N VAL A 195 8.85 11.76 11.63
CA VAL A 195 8.73 11.33 10.22
C VAL A 195 9.90 10.43 9.81
N LEU A 196 11.13 10.77 10.20
CA LEU A 196 12.31 9.95 9.91
C LEU A 196 12.30 8.64 10.72
N GLU A 197 11.85 8.67 11.97
CA GLU A 197 11.69 7.47 12.78
C GLU A 197 10.61 6.54 12.21
N ILE A 198 9.49 7.07 11.68
CA ILE A 198 8.49 6.30 10.95
C ILE A 198 9.12 5.61 9.75
N GLY A 199 10.04 6.28 9.03
CA GLY A 199 10.79 5.68 7.92
C GLY A 199 11.58 4.44 8.34
N LYS A 200 12.28 4.51 9.49
CA LYS A 200 12.99 3.35 10.09
C LYS A 200 12.04 2.17 10.32
N TRP A 201 10.97 2.40 11.05
CA TRP A 201 10.00 1.36 11.37
C TRP A 201 9.21 0.87 10.15
N GLY A 202 9.15 1.68 9.09
CA GLY A 202 8.66 1.26 7.79
C GLY A 202 9.54 0.19 7.15
N VAL A 203 10.87 0.30 7.27
CA VAL A 203 11.80 -0.78 6.84
C VAL A 203 11.53 -2.05 7.64
N ASP A 204 11.43 -1.95 8.96
CA ASP A 204 11.21 -3.10 9.85
C ASP A 204 9.84 -3.77 9.58
N ALA A 205 8.79 -2.98 9.31
CA ALA A 205 7.46 -3.51 8.96
C ALA A 205 7.46 -4.24 7.61
N MET A 206 8.15 -3.70 6.60
CA MET A 206 8.29 -4.37 5.31
C MET A 206 9.15 -5.64 5.42
N ALA A 207 10.19 -5.64 6.24
CA ALA A 207 11.00 -6.81 6.54
C ALA A 207 10.19 -7.92 7.22
N LEU A 208 9.32 -7.54 8.18
CA LEU A 208 8.42 -8.48 8.84
C LEU A 208 7.43 -9.11 7.86
N LEU A 209 6.87 -8.32 6.94
CA LEU A 209 5.95 -8.83 5.92
C LEU A 209 6.67 -9.70 4.89
N ASP A 210 7.87 -9.34 4.45
CA ASP A 210 8.69 -10.17 3.56
C ASP A 210 8.97 -11.53 4.21
N LYS A 211 9.39 -11.53 5.48
CA LYS A 211 9.57 -12.76 6.27
C LYS A 211 8.28 -13.57 6.34
N ALA A 212 7.15 -12.95 6.67
CA ALA A 212 5.86 -13.63 6.76
C ALA A 212 5.47 -14.30 5.44
N ASN A 213 5.61 -13.59 4.33
CA ASN A 213 5.27 -14.10 2.99
C ASN A 213 6.23 -15.23 2.56
N THR A 214 7.53 -15.05 2.75
CA THR A 214 8.54 -16.01 2.27
C THR A 214 8.59 -17.28 3.11
N GLU A 215 8.40 -17.18 4.44
CA GLU A 215 8.29 -18.37 5.30
C GLU A 215 6.98 -19.13 5.07
N SER A 216 5.88 -18.44 4.72
CA SER A 216 4.59 -19.08 4.45
C SER A 216 4.50 -19.69 3.04
N TYR A 217 5.05 -19.02 2.02
CA TYR A 217 4.79 -19.34 0.62
C TYR A 217 6.04 -19.64 -0.20
N GLY A 218 7.22 -19.57 0.40
CA GLY A 218 8.51 -19.68 -0.28
C GLY A 218 8.97 -18.36 -0.89
N HIS A 219 10.26 -18.28 -1.25
CA HIS A 219 10.79 -17.11 -1.93
C HIS A 219 10.23 -17.02 -3.36
N PRO A 220 9.83 -15.82 -3.82
CA PRO A 220 9.40 -15.62 -5.20
C PRO A 220 10.42 -16.15 -6.21
N GLU A 221 9.95 -16.80 -7.24
CA GLU A 221 10.76 -17.39 -8.31
C GLU A 221 10.45 -16.72 -9.65
N ILE A 222 11.42 -16.67 -10.55
CA ILE A 222 11.23 -16.19 -11.92
C ILE A 222 10.12 -17.02 -12.57
N THR A 223 9.01 -16.37 -12.92
CA THR A 223 7.77 -17.00 -13.33
C THR A 223 7.16 -16.30 -14.52
N LYS A 224 6.69 -17.08 -15.50
CA LYS A 224 5.84 -16.60 -16.58
C LYS A 224 4.39 -16.57 -16.12
N VAL A 225 3.73 -15.42 -16.25
CA VAL A 225 2.31 -15.23 -15.90
C VAL A 225 1.51 -14.88 -17.15
N LYS A 226 0.46 -15.69 -17.42
CA LYS A 226 -0.41 -15.51 -18.60
C LYS A 226 -1.45 -14.42 -18.36
N PHE A 227 -1.85 -13.72 -19.43
CA PHE A 227 -2.96 -12.77 -19.44
C PHE A 227 -4.20 -13.26 -20.20
N GLY A 228 -4.14 -14.44 -20.80
CA GLY A 228 -5.29 -15.04 -21.46
C GLY A 228 -6.25 -15.72 -20.49
N THR A 229 -7.48 -15.96 -20.94
CA THR A 229 -8.52 -16.64 -20.17
C THR A 229 -8.72 -18.08 -20.63
N GLY A 230 -9.13 -18.95 -19.67
CA GLY A 230 -9.62 -20.30 -19.96
C GLY A 230 -11.07 -20.33 -20.42
N LYS A 231 -11.63 -21.53 -20.50
CA LYS A 231 -13.02 -21.76 -20.91
C LYS A 231 -13.95 -22.03 -19.73
N ARG A 232 -13.42 -22.18 -18.53
CA ARG A 232 -14.20 -22.43 -17.30
C ARG A 232 -14.70 -21.12 -16.70
N PRO A 233 -15.80 -21.12 -15.95
CA PRO A 233 -16.15 -20.00 -15.09
C PRO A 233 -14.98 -19.62 -14.17
N GLY A 234 -14.92 -18.36 -13.79
CA GLY A 234 -13.78 -17.87 -13.01
C GLY A 234 -14.16 -17.05 -11.77
N ILE A 235 -13.24 -16.98 -10.84
CA ILE A 235 -13.22 -16.03 -9.71
C ILE A 235 -12.04 -15.09 -9.93
N LEU A 236 -12.28 -13.79 -9.82
CA LEU A 236 -11.25 -12.77 -9.86
C LEU A 236 -10.92 -12.33 -8.43
N ILE A 237 -9.65 -12.40 -8.05
CA ILE A 237 -9.18 -11.90 -6.76
C ILE A 237 -8.22 -10.73 -6.94
N SER A 238 -8.48 -9.63 -6.23
CA SER A 238 -7.72 -8.39 -6.32
C SER A 238 -7.38 -7.87 -4.91
N GLY A 239 -6.40 -6.99 -4.83
CA GLY A 239 -5.83 -6.50 -3.58
C GLY A 239 -4.46 -7.10 -3.32
N HIS A 240 -4.11 -7.34 -2.04
CA HIS A 240 -2.74 -7.69 -1.66
C HIS A 240 -2.64 -8.93 -0.76
N ASP A 241 -3.74 -9.39 -0.15
CA ASP A 241 -3.72 -10.39 0.92
C ASP A 241 -3.53 -11.81 0.36
N LEU A 242 -2.32 -12.37 0.54
CA LEU A 242 -1.96 -13.71 0.08
C LEU A 242 -2.64 -14.80 0.90
N ARG A 243 -3.01 -14.53 2.16
CA ARG A 243 -3.73 -15.49 3.01
C ARG A 243 -5.14 -15.72 2.49
N ASP A 244 -5.81 -14.66 2.03
CA ASP A 244 -7.13 -14.77 1.41
C ASP A 244 -7.07 -15.56 0.10
N LEU A 245 -6.02 -15.34 -0.71
CA LEU A 245 -5.80 -16.12 -1.92
C LEU A 245 -5.59 -17.61 -1.61
N GLU A 246 -4.75 -17.93 -0.62
CA GLU A 246 -4.52 -19.32 -0.19
C GLU A 246 -5.83 -20.01 0.19
N MET A 247 -6.63 -19.37 1.05
CA MET A 247 -7.93 -19.92 1.47
C MET A 247 -8.91 -20.08 0.30
N LEU A 248 -8.93 -19.13 -0.63
CA LEU A 248 -9.76 -19.21 -1.83
C LEU A 248 -9.32 -20.39 -2.73
N LEU A 249 -8.02 -20.52 -2.99
CA LEU A 249 -7.48 -21.58 -3.83
C LEU A 249 -7.76 -22.96 -3.24
N GLU A 250 -7.56 -23.15 -1.94
CA GLU A 250 -7.83 -24.43 -1.29
C GLU A 250 -9.31 -24.78 -1.32
N GLN A 251 -10.22 -23.82 -1.07
CA GLN A 251 -11.66 -24.06 -1.07
C GLN A 251 -12.26 -24.23 -2.48
N SER A 252 -11.65 -23.64 -3.51
CA SER A 252 -12.10 -23.76 -4.90
C SER A 252 -11.47 -24.94 -5.65
N LYS A 253 -10.53 -25.66 -5.04
CA LYS A 253 -9.91 -26.86 -5.60
C LYS A 253 -10.98 -27.87 -6.04
N ASP A 254 -10.77 -28.48 -7.18
CA ASP A 254 -11.67 -29.48 -7.78
C ASP A 254 -13.12 -29.00 -8.03
N SER A 255 -13.38 -27.70 -7.94
CA SER A 255 -14.72 -27.12 -8.14
C SER A 255 -15.13 -26.94 -9.61
N GLY A 256 -14.18 -27.09 -10.55
CA GLY A 256 -14.37 -26.82 -11.97
C GLY A 256 -14.30 -25.33 -12.35
N ILE A 257 -13.77 -24.50 -11.45
CA ILE A 257 -13.66 -23.03 -11.59
C ILE A 257 -12.19 -22.65 -11.73
N ASP A 258 -11.89 -21.64 -12.53
CA ASP A 258 -10.57 -21.01 -12.63
C ASP A 258 -10.46 -19.82 -11.67
N VAL A 259 -9.27 -19.57 -11.13
CA VAL A 259 -8.96 -18.39 -10.30
C VAL A 259 -7.96 -17.53 -11.05
N TYR A 260 -8.26 -16.24 -11.12
CA TYR A 260 -7.44 -15.21 -11.76
C TYR A 260 -7.07 -14.13 -10.77
N THR A 261 -5.85 -13.62 -10.85
CA THR A 261 -5.45 -12.42 -10.12
C THR A 261 -5.77 -11.14 -10.90
N HIS A 262 -5.82 -10.02 -10.18
CA HIS A 262 -5.93 -8.68 -10.74
C HIS A 262 -5.09 -7.69 -9.93
N GLY A 263 -4.53 -6.68 -10.59
CA GLY A 263 -3.81 -5.60 -9.93
C GLY A 263 -2.61 -6.11 -9.11
N GLU A 264 -2.55 -5.74 -7.84
CA GLU A 264 -1.45 -6.12 -6.93
C GLU A 264 -1.46 -7.59 -6.49
N MET A 265 -2.46 -8.36 -6.86
CA MET A 265 -2.44 -9.82 -6.61
C MET A 265 -1.61 -10.58 -7.66
N LEU A 266 -1.23 -9.97 -8.79
CA LEU A 266 -0.41 -10.60 -9.85
C LEU A 266 0.85 -11.27 -9.29
N PRO A 267 1.63 -10.66 -8.38
CA PRO A 267 2.85 -11.28 -7.85
C PRO A 267 2.64 -12.58 -7.06
N ALA A 268 1.42 -12.90 -6.67
CA ALA A 268 1.14 -14.18 -6.03
C ALA A 268 1.56 -15.39 -6.89
N HIS A 269 1.54 -15.25 -8.22
CA HIS A 269 2.02 -16.28 -9.15
C HIS A 269 3.52 -16.60 -9.01
N TYR A 270 4.30 -15.70 -8.41
CA TYR A 270 5.74 -15.88 -8.23
C TYR A 270 6.09 -16.81 -7.07
N TYR A 271 5.16 -17.01 -6.11
CA TYR A 271 5.40 -17.81 -4.93
C TYR A 271 5.23 -19.31 -5.20
N PRO A 272 6.22 -20.16 -4.81
CA PRO A 272 6.20 -21.60 -5.06
C PRO A 272 4.94 -22.30 -4.52
N ALA A 273 4.46 -21.89 -3.34
CA ALA A 273 3.33 -22.53 -2.66
C ALA A 273 2.02 -22.50 -3.47
N PHE A 274 1.85 -21.51 -4.36
CA PHE A 274 0.64 -21.39 -5.18
C PHE A 274 0.72 -22.15 -6.50
N LYS A 275 1.92 -22.56 -6.95
CA LYS A 275 2.12 -23.27 -8.22
C LYS A 275 1.53 -24.69 -8.24
N LYS A 276 1.15 -25.23 -7.09
CA LYS A 276 0.47 -26.54 -6.95
C LYS A 276 -1.00 -26.52 -7.38
N TYR A 277 -1.60 -25.37 -7.60
CA TYR A 277 -3.02 -25.24 -7.94
C TYR A 277 -3.20 -25.06 -9.46
N ASP A 278 -3.58 -26.13 -10.15
CA ASP A 278 -3.75 -26.12 -11.62
C ASP A 278 -4.84 -25.16 -12.11
N HIS A 279 -5.80 -24.81 -11.23
CA HIS A 279 -6.87 -23.85 -11.53
C HIS A 279 -6.49 -22.39 -11.23
N PHE A 280 -5.26 -22.12 -10.80
CA PHE A 280 -4.69 -20.79 -10.65
C PHE A 280 -4.04 -20.36 -11.97
N VAL A 281 -4.82 -19.75 -12.85
CA VAL A 281 -4.53 -19.71 -14.30
C VAL A 281 -3.59 -18.60 -14.72
N GLY A 282 -3.80 -17.38 -14.21
CA GLY A 282 -3.05 -16.21 -14.63
C GLY A 282 -3.62 -14.89 -14.09
N ASN A 283 -3.15 -13.78 -14.65
CA ASN A 283 -3.63 -12.46 -14.28
C ASN A 283 -4.62 -11.94 -15.34
N TYR A 284 -5.70 -11.33 -14.88
CA TYR A 284 -6.72 -10.72 -15.72
C TYR A 284 -6.66 -9.20 -15.59
N GLY A 285 -6.48 -8.51 -16.71
CA GLY A 285 -6.48 -7.07 -16.73
C GLY A 285 -5.18 -6.41 -16.25
N ASN A 286 -5.33 -5.22 -15.68
CA ASN A 286 -4.26 -4.28 -15.42
C ASN A 286 -4.28 -3.76 -13.97
N ALA A 287 -3.84 -2.50 -13.76
CA ALA A 287 -3.86 -1.85 -12.47
C ALA A 287 -5.29 -1.49 -12.02
N TRP A 288 -5.44 -1.24 -10.72
CA TRP A 288 -6.69 -1.01 -10.00
C TRP A 288 -7.67 -0.03 -10.67
N TRP A 289 -7.19 0.99 -11.33
CA TRP A 289 -8.03 2.04 -11.92
C TRP A 289 -8.85 1.58 -13.14
N LYS A 290 -8.50 0.42 -13.71
CA LYS A 290 -9.22 -0.23 -14.81
C LYS A 290 -10.40 -1.10 -14.36
N GLN A 291 -10.66 -1.24 -13.08
CA GLN A 291 -11.67 -2.14 -12.53
C GLN A 291 -13.04 -2.01 -13.18
N LYS A 292 -13.48 -0.79 -13.53
CA LYS A 292 -14.84 -0.58 -14.06
C LYS A 292 -15.11 -1.33 -15.35
N GLU A 293 -14.15 -1.42 -16.24
CA GLU A 293 -14.22 -2.11 -17.52
C GLU A 293 -13.87 -3.60 -17.35
N GLU A 294 -12.83 -3.88 -16.62
CA GLU A 294 -12.27 -5.22 -16.47
C GLU A 294 -13.15 -6.11 -15.60
N PHE A 295 -13.70 -5.60 -14.50
CA PHE A 295 -14.62 -6.36 -13.64
C PHE A 295 -15.97 -6.63 -14.30
N GLU A 296 -16.45 -5.70 -15.12
CA GLU A 296 -17.65 -5.91 -15.92
C GLU A 296 -17.46 -7.05 -16.93
N ALA A 297 -16.32 -7.05 -17.66
CA ALA A 297 -15.98 -8.05 -18.67
C ALA A 297 -15.58 -9.42 -18.09
N PHE A 298 -15.25 -9.49 -16.80
CA PHE A 298 -14.85 -10.75 -16.17
C PHE A 298 -16.00 -11.77 -16.07
N ASN A 299 -17.24 -11.34 -16.01
CA ASN A 299 -18.48 -12.14 -15.91
C ASN A 299 -18.66 -12.93 -14.61
N GLY A 300 -17.61 -13.26 -13.87
CA GLY A 300 -17.63 -14.01 -12.61
C GLY A 300 -17.62 -13.12 -11.35
N PRO A 301 -17.66 -13.70 -10.16
CA PRO A 301 -17.52 -12.98 -8.91
C PRO A 301 -16.10 -12.41 -8.75
N ILE A 302 -16.03 -11.28 -8.05
CA ILE A 302 -14.82 -10.52 -7.75
C ILE A 302 -14.62 -10.49 -6.23
N VAL A 303 -13.44 -10.87 -5.75
CA VAL A 303 -13.03 -10.78 -4.35
C VAL A 303 -12.03 -9.64 -4.19
N MET A 304 -12.41 -8.59 -3.45
CA MET A 304 -11.53 -7.49 -3.07
C MET A 304 -10.99 -7.74 -1.66
N THR A 305 -9.73 -8.08 -1.56
CA THR A 305 -9.09 -8.42 -0.28
C THR A 305 -8.61 -7.21 0.50
N THR A 306 -8.18 -6.17 -0.23
CA THR A 306 -7.65 -4.91 0.31
C THR A 306 -7.94 -3.75 -0.64
N ASN A 307 -7.41 -2.55 -0.35
CA ASN A 307 -7.39 -1.47 -1.32
C ASN A 307 -6.63 -1.92 -2.61
N CYS A 308 -6.79 -1.37 -3.79
CA CYS A 308 -7.61 -0.19 -4.07
C CYS A 308 -8.95 -0.63 -4.67
N LEU A 309 -10.04 -0.37 -3.99
CA LEU A 309 -11.38 -0.56 -4.55
C LEU A 309 -11.81 0.70 -5.33
N VAL A 310 -12.29 0.51 -6.55
CA VAL A 310 -13.01 1.55 -7.29
C VAL A 310 -14.52 1.32 -7.07
N PRO A 311 -15.30 2.34 -6.72
CA PRO A 311 -16.76 2.20 -6.59
C PRO A 311 -17.35 1.43 -7.77
N PRO A 312 -17.95 0.24 -7.51
CA PRO A 312 -18.43 -0.64 -8.58
C PRO A 312 -19.64 -0.05 -9.29
N LYS A 313 -19.79 -0.40 -10.59
CA LYS A 313 -21.01 -0.10 -11.35
C LYS A 313 -22.14 -1.02 -10.90
N ASP A 314 -23.37 -0.55 -11.02
CA ASP A 314 -24.57 -1.35 -10.72
C ASP A 314 -24.65 -2.64 -11.55
N SER A 315 -24.07 -2.65 -12.76
CA SER A 315 -24.05 -3.82 -13.66
C SER A 315 -23.27 -5.04 -13.13
N TYR A 316 -22.37 -4.85 -12.14
CA TYR A 316 -21.62 -5.96 -11.56
C TYR A 316 -21.43 -5.88 -10.03
N LYS A 317 -21.99 -4.87 -9.36
CA LYS A 317 -21.85 -4.67 -7.91
C LYS A 317 -22.27 -5.89 -7.08
N ASP A 318 -23.32 -6.58 -7.50
CA ASP A 318 -23.84 -7.79 -6.85
C ASP A 318 -22.88 -8.99 -6.91
N ARG A 319 -21.89 -8.95 -7.81
CA ARG A 319 -20.81 -9.94 -7.95
C ARG A 319 -19.56 -9.57 -7.15
N VAL A 320 -19.50 -8.38 -6.53
CA VAL A 320 -18.36 -7.92 -5.74
C VAL A 320 -18.49 -8.37 -4.30
N PHE A 321 -17.48 -9.08 -3.82
CA PHE A 321 -17.29 -9.48 -2.43
C PHE A 321 -16.10 -8.72 -1.86
N THR A 322 -16.27 -8.13 -0.69
CA THR A 322 -15.20 -7.44 0.04
C THR A 322 -14.71 -8.30 1.21
N ALA A 323 -13.49 -8.11 1.63
CA ALA A 323 -12.91 -8.77 2.81
C ALA A 323 -12.02 -7.79 3.60
N ASN A 324 -11.67 -8.14 4.83
CA ASN A 324 -10.78 -7.36 5.69
C ASN A 324 -11.23 -5.89 5.86
N ALA A 325 -10.31 -4.96 5.64
CA ALA A 325 -10.56 -3.52 5.76
C ALA A 325 -11.38 -2.92 4.61
N VAL A 326 -11.61 -3.69 3.53
CA VAL A 326 -12.36 -3.18 2.37
C VAL A 326 -13.85 -3.24 2.62
N GLY A 327 -14.53 -2.14 2.30
CA GLY A 327 -15.99 -2.06 2.42
C GLY A 327 -16.58 -1.14 1.37
N PHE A 328 -17.74 -1.55 0.85
CA PHE A 328 -18.58 -0.71 0.00
C PHE A 328 -20.04 -1.00 0.28
N PRO A 329 -20.92 0.02 0.36
CA PRO A 329 -22.34 -0.18 0.60
C PRO A 329 -22.96 -1.19 -0.38
N ASP A 330 -23.79 -2.08 0.15
CA ASP A 330 -24.50 -3.14 -0.59
C ASP A 330 -23.61 -4.27 -1.19
N CYS A 331 -22.29 -4.21 -1.04
CA CYS A 331 -21.43 -5.35 -1.38
C CYS A 331 -21.42 -6.39 -0.25
N LYS A 332 -21.38 -7.66 -0.64
CA LYS A 332 -21.26 -8.76 0.33
C LYS A 332 -19.88 -8.74 0.97
N HIS A 333 -19.83 -8.79 2.30
CA HIS A 333 -18.58 -8.84 3.04
C HIS A 333 -18.28 -10.24 3.58
N ILE A 334 -17.10 -10.77 3.26
CA ILE A 334 -16.62 -12.06 3.73
C ILE A 334 -15.97 -11.84 5.10
N LYS A 335 -16.62 -12.33 6.14
CA LYS A 335 -16.16 -12.18 7.52
C LYS A 335 -15.05 -13.18 7.83
N THR A 336 -14.11 -12.76 8.66
CA THR A 336 -13.12 -13.64 9.28
C THR A 336 -13.73 -14.20 10.57
N ASP A 337 -13.66 -15.52 10.77
CA ASP A 337 -14.10 -16.17 11.99
C ASP A 337 -13.06 -16.02 13.14
N ALA A 338 -13.39 -16.55 14.31
CA ALA A 338 -12.53 -16.48 15.50
C ALA A 338 -11.18 -17.21 15.33
N ASN A 339 -11.06 -18.11 14.35
CA ASN A 339 -9.84 -18.85 14.04
C ASN A 339 -9.03 -18.24 12.89
N GLY A 340 -9.43 -17.07 12.38
CA GLY A 340 -8.78 -16.40 11.25
C GLY A 340 -9.17 -16.96 9.88
N HIS A 341 -10.21 -17.79 9.79
CA HIS A 341 -10.67 -18.37 8.54
C HIS A 341 -11.79 -17.55 7.90
N LYS A 342 -11.85 -17.60 6.56
CA LYS A 342 -12.92 -17.04 5.74
C LYS A 342 -13.58 -18.14 4.92
N ASP A 343 -14.90 -18.07 4.82
CA ASP A 343 -15.70 -18.98 3.99
C ASP A 343 -15.97 -18.34 2.61
N PHE A 344 -15.39 -18.94 1.57
CA PHE A 344 -15.56 -18.53 0.17
C PHE A 344 -16.64 -19.36 -0.57
N SER A 345 -17.41 -20.19 0.13
CA SER A 345 -18.42 -21.05 -0.48
C SER A 345 -19.44 -20.28 -1.32
N SER A 346 -19.90 -19.13 -0.85
CA SER A 346 -20.85 -18.27 -1.59
C SER A 346 -20.25 -17.69 -2.88
N VAL A 347 -18.96 -17.36 -2.88
CA VAL A 347 -18.21 -16.90 -4.07
C VAL A 347 -18.12 -18.03 -5.09
N ILE A 348 -17.74 -19.23 -4.63
CA ILE A 348 -17.59 -20.44 -5.46
C ILE A 348 -18.95 -20.84 -6.07
N GLN A 349 -20.03 -20.81 -5.28
CA GLN A 349 -21.37 -21.13 -5.79
C GLN A 349 -21.84 -20.12 -6.84
N MET A 350 -21.55 -18.83 -6.64
CA MET A 350 -21.85 -17.79 -7.65
C MET A 350 -21.05 -18.05 -8.93
N ALA A 351 -19.75 -18.34 -8.83
CA ALA A 351 -18.92 -18.58 -9.99
C ALA A 351 -19.44 -19.75 -10.86
N LYS A 352 -19.94 -20.83 -10.25
CA LYS A 352 -20.52 -21.97 -10.97
C LYS A 352 -21.73 -21.62 -11.84
N GLN A 353 -22.40 -20.50 -11.58
CA GLN A 353 -23.55 -20.02 -12.33
C GLN A 353 -23.17 -18.98 -13.40
N CYS A 354 -21.91 -18.56 -13.45
CA CYS A 354 -21.42 -17.56 -14.37
C CYS A 354 -20.85 -18.18 -15.64
N SER A 355 -20.76 -17.40 -16.70
CA SER A 355 -20.00 -17.74 -17.90
C SER A 355 -18.50 -17.54 -17.67
N ALA A 356 -17.68 -18.12 -18.56
CA ALA A 356 -16.26 -17.87 -18.57
C ALA A 356 -15.94 -16.36 -18.77
N PRO A 357 -14.79 -15.86 -18.25
CA PRO A 357 -14.38 -14.49 -18.46
C PRO A 357 -14.23 -14.14 -19.94
N THR A 358 -14.63 -12.92 -20.31
CA THR A 358 -14.34 -12.38 -21.65
C THR A 358 -12.85 -12.09 -21.75
N GLN A 359 -12.18 -12.62 -22.77
CA GLN A 359 -10.75 -12.40 -22.97
C GLN A 359 -10.49 -10.94 -23.40
N LEU A 360 -9.74 -10.20 -22.60
CA LEU A 360 -9.33 -8.83 -22.89
C LEU A 360 -8.04 -8.75 -23.71
N GLU A 361 -7.10 -9.62 -23.37
CA GLU A 361 -5.76 -9.62 -23.98
C GLU A 361 -5.17 -11.03 -23.95
N GLN A 362 -4.07 -11.22 -24.66
CA GLN A 362 -3.27 -12.45 -24.68
C GLN A 362 -1.81 -12.10 -24.47
N GLY A 363 -1.04 -13.09 -24.07
CA GLY A 363 0.40 -12.95 -23.85
C GLY A 363 0.80 -13.39 -22.46
N GLU A 364 2.05 -13.14 -22.14
CA GLU A 364 2.64 -13.46 -20.86
C GLU A 364 3.67 -12.38 -20.48
N ILE A 365 3.90 -12.25 -19.18
CA ILE A 365 5.02 -11.48 -18.63
C ILE A 365 5.94 -12.42 -17.84
N VAL A 366 7.14 -11.93 -17.53
CA VAL A 366 8.07 -12.59 -16.61
C VAL A 366 8.29 -11.68 -15.41
N GLY A 367 8.09 -12.23 -14.21
CA GLY A 367 8.34 -11.53 -12.94
C GLY A 367 8.90 -12.49 -11.89
N GLY A 368 8.98 -12.07 -10.63
CA GLY A 368 9.54 -12.85 -9.53
C GLY A 368 11.01 -12.55 -9.26
N PHE A 369 11.48 -11.37 -9.64
CA PHE A 369 12.85 -10.90 -9.39
C PHE A 369 12.99 -10.23 -8.02
N ALA A 370 12.51 -10.91 -6.95
CA ALA A 370 12.77 -10.48 -5.58
C ALA A 370 14.24 -10.70 -5.19
N HIS A 371 14.63 -10.22 -4.01
CA HIS A 371 16.05 -10.16 -3.61
C HIS A 371 16.78 -11.50 -3.70
N GLU A 372 16.19 -12.62 -3.26
CA GLU A 372 16.83 -13.94 -3.33
C GLU A 372 17.16 -14.35 -4.77
N GLN A 373 16.25 -14.12 -5.72
CA GLN A 373 16.49 -14.42 -7.14
C GLN A 373 17.58 -13.53 -7.74
N VAL A 374 17.59 -12.25 -7.37
CA VAL A 374 18.63 -11.32 -7.84
C VAL A 374 19.99 -11.62 -7.20
N PHE A 375 20.01 -12.03 -5.93
CA PHE A 375 21.24 -12.47 -5.26
C PHE A 375 21.83 -13.72 -5.91
N ALA A 376 21.00 -14.67 -6.31
CA ALA A 376 21.44 -15.84 -7.08
C ALA A 376 22.07 -15.47 -8.45
N LEU A 377 21.73 -14.30 -8.98
CA LEU A 377 22.28 -13.75 -10.22
C LEU A 377 23.34 -12.67 -9.99
N ALA A 378 23.75 -12.42 -8.74
CA ALA A 378 24.58 -11.28 -8.36
C ALA A 378 25.89 -11.20 -9.17
N ASP A 379 26.61 -12.30 -9.35
CA ASP A 379 27.87 -12.32 -10.11
C ASP A 379 27.67 -11.87 -11.57
N LYS A 380 26.60 -12.35 -12.21
CA LYS A 380 26.23 -11.98 -13.57
C LYS A 380 25.85 -10.50 -13.68
N VAL A 381 25.11 -9.99 -12.70
CA VAL A 381 24.73 -8.57 -12.63
C VAL A 381 25.95 -7.68 -12.42
N VAL A 382 26.82 -8.04 -11.47
CA VAL A 382 28.07 -7.30 -11.17
C VAL A 382 29.01 -7.29 -12.39
N GLU A 383 29.14 -8.42 -13.09
CA GLU A 383 29.94 -8.50 -14.33
C GLU A 383 29.36 -7.61 -15.43
N ALA A 384 28.05 -7.63 -15.62
CA ALA A 384 27.38 -6.79 -16.62
C ALA A 384 27.57 -5.28 -16.32
N VAL A 385 27.57 -4.88 -15.05
CA VAL A 385 27.87 -3.49 -14.67
C VAL A 385 29.34 -3.16 -14.87
N LYS A 386 30.27 -4.03 -14.44
CA LYS A 386 31.72 -3.80 -14.60
C LYS A 386 32.18 -3.76 -16.05
N SER A 387 31.54 -4.54 -16.91
CA SER A 387 31.83 -4.52 -18.36
C SER A 387 31.18 -3.34 -19.09
N GLY A 388 30.30 -2.58 -18.42
CA GLY A 388 29.53 -1.49 -19.02
C GLY A 388 28.35 -1.96 -19.88
N ALA A 389 28.02 -3.25 -19.87
CA ALA A 389 26.83 -3.78 -20.54
C ALA A 389 25.54 -3.25 -19.92
N ILE A 390 25.52 -3.09 -18.58
CA ILE A 390 24.49 -2.36 -17.83
C ILE A 390 25.11 -1.08 -17.29
N ARG A 391 24.67 0.06 -17.83
CA ARG A 391 25.16 1.38 -17.42
C ARG A 391 24.43 1.90 -16.20
N LYS A 392 23.10 1.72 -16.14
CA LYS A 392 22.26 2.17 -15.01
C LYS A 392 21.07 1.25 -14.75
N PHE A 393 20.72 1.16 -13.48
CA PHE A 393 19.41 0.67 -13.04
C PHE A 393 18.48 1.86 -12.80
N VAL A 394 17.23 1.70 -13.22
CA VAL A 394 16.19 2.70 -13.03
C VAL A 394 15.09 2.11 -12.15
N VAL A 395 15.00 2.56 -10.93
CA VAL A 395 13.90 2.17 -10.04
C VAL A 395 12.65 2.93 -10.47
N MET A 396 11.79 2.23 -11.21
CA MET A 396 10.46 2.70 -11.58
C MET A 396 9.46 1.85 -10.80
N ALA A 397 9.03 2.31 -9.64
CA ALA A 397 8.22 1.54 -8.71
C ALA A 397 7.07 2.37 -8.14
N GLY A 398 6.18 1.71 -7.40
CA GLY A 398 5.08 2.35 -6.69
C GLY A 398 3.72 2.14 -7.34
N CYS A 399 2.89 3.19 -7.38
CA CYS A 399 1.48 3.10 -7.73
C CYS A 399 1.20 3.49 -9.19
N ASP A 400 0.09 2.98 -9.74
CA ASP A 400 -0.54 3.53 -10.94
C ASP A 400 -1.79 4.35 -10.58
N GLY A 401 -2.48 4.95 -11.56
CA GLY A 401 -3.68 5.75 -11.36
C GLY A 401 -4.33 6.20 -12.67
N ARG A 402 -5.46 6.90 -12.54
CA ARG A 402 -6.34 7.27 -13.66
C ARG A 402 -5.84 8.42 -14.52
N MET A 403 -4.96 9.28 -13.98
CA MET A 403 -4.57 10.51 -14.67
C MET A 403 -3.77 10.21 -15.93
N LYS A 404 -4.14 10.85 -17.05
CA LYS A 404 -3.43 10.71 -18.33
C LYS A 404 -1.95 11.09 -18.23
N SER A 405 -1.59 12.00 -17.33
CA SER A 405 -0.18 12.35 -17.07
C SER A 405 0.70 11.15 -16.68
N ARG A 406 0.11 10.03 -16.23
CA ARG A 406 0.84 8.79 -15.93
C ARG A 406 1.30 8.02 -17.19
N ASP A 407 0.87 8.40 -18.39
CA ASP A 407 1.42 7.88 -19.63
C ASP A 407 2.91 8.24 -19.79
N TYR A 408 3.36 9.27 -19.07
CA TYR A 408 4.77 9.61 -18.89
C TYR A 408 5.63 8.38 -18.54
N TYR A 409 5.20 7.51 -17.63
CA TYR A 409 5.99 6.33 -17.22
C TYR A 409 6.13 5.30 -18.36
N THR A 410 5.11 5.15 -19.20
CA THR A 410 5.19 4.31 -20.40
C THR A 410 6.17 4.89 -21.41
N GLU A 411 6.08 6.18 -21.70
CA GLU A 411 6.95 6.85 -22.67
C GLU A 411 8.39 6.95 -22.15
N PHE A 412 8.57 7.17 -20.84
CA PHE A 412 9.90 7.15 -20.21
C PHE A 412 10.56 5.77 -20.33
N ALA A 413 9.82 4.68 -20.06
CA ALA A 413 10.35 3.32 -20.22
C ALA A 413 10.74 3.00 -21.66
N LYS A 414 9.97 3.44 -22.66
CA LYS A 414 10.28 3.29 -24.08
C LYS A 414 11.52 4.10 -24.51
N ALA A 415 11.72 5.27 -23.90
CA ALA A 415 12.83 6.18 -24.22
C ALA A 415 14.14 5.79 -23.54
N LEU A 416 14.11 4.87 -22.56
CA LEU A 416 15.30 4.42 -21.85
C LEU A 416 16.34 3.80 -22.80
N PRO A 417 17.63 4.18 -22.69
CA PRO A 417 18.71 3.56 -23.45
C PRO A 417 18.75 2.04 -23.26
N LYS A 418 19.25 1.32 -24.26
CA LYS A 418 19.26 -0.15 -24.29
C LYS A 418 20.20 -0.79 -23.22
N ASP A 419 21.09 -0.02 -22.67
CA ASP A 419 22.03 -0.39 -21.60
C ASP A 419 21.50 -0.10 -20.19
N THR A 420 20.19 0.05 -20.05
CA THR A 420 19.52 0.29 -18.75
C THR A 420 18.55 -0.83 -18.40
N VAL A 421 18.40 -1.10 -17.11
CA VAL A 421 17.47 -2.10 -16.54
C VAL A 421 16.49 -1.41 -15.59
N ILE A 422 15.21 -1.68 -15.74
CA ILE A 422 14.15 -1.21 -14.85
C ILE A 422 14.02 -2.20 -13.69
N LEU A 423 14.11 -1.70 -12.46
CA LEU A 423 13.74 -2.40 -11.23
C LEU A 423 12.39 -1.90 -10.78
N THR A 424 11.42 -2.81 -10.57
CA THR A 424 10.05 -2.40 -10.23
C THR A 424 9.41 -3.24 -9.13
N ALA A 425 8.45 -2.63 -8.43
CA ALA A 425 7.50 -3.24 -7.51
C ALA A 425 6.24 -2.36 -7.46
N GLY A 426 5.08 -2.98 -7.25
CA GLY A 426 3.82 -2.24 -7.18
C GLY A 426 3.12 -2.06 -8.53
N CYS A 427 1.94 -1.39 -8.52
CA CYS A 427 1.09 -1.22 -9.71
C CYS A 427 1.73 -0.41 -10.84
N ALA A 428 2.74 0.41 -10.58
CA ALA A 428 3.43 1.19 -11.63
C ALA A 428 3.94 0.30 -12.77
N LYS A 429 4.28 -0.96 -12.47
CA LYS A 429 4.72 -1.95 -13.47
C LYS A 429 3.80 -2.08 -14.68
N TYR A 430 2.49 -1.93 -14.50
CA TYR A 430 1.53 -2.07 -15.61
C TYR A 430 1.70 -1.04 -16.73
N LYS A 431 2.44 0.03 -16.50
CA LYS A 431 2.80 1.02 -17.52
C LYS A 431 3.88 0.51 -18.49
N TYR A 432 4.65 -0.51 -18.13
CA TYR A 432 5.81 -0.93 -18.94
C TYR A 432 6.11 -2.44 -18.91
N ILE A 433 5.56 -3.25 -17.99
CA ILE A 433 5.91 -4.68 -17.90
C ILE A 433 5.47 -5.50 -19.12
N LYS A 434 4.47 -5.01 -19.85
CA LYS A 434 3.97 -5.63 -21.10
C LYS A 434 4.68 -5.11 -22.36
N LEU A 435 5.64 -4.17 -22.23
CA LEU A 435 6.45 -3.69 -23.35
C LEU A 435 7.55 -4.70 -23.65
N ASP A 436 7.80 -4.92 -24.94
CA ASP A 436 8.97 -5.70 -25.36
C ASP A 436 10.21 -4.79 -25.34
N LEU A 437 10.88 -4.73 -24.21
CA LEU A 437 12.11 -3.95 -24.02
C LEU A 437 13.38 -4.78 -24.24
N GLY A 438 13.25 -6.12 -24.41
CA GLY A 438 14.34 -7.03 -24.62
C GLY A 438 15.16 -7.37 -23.38
N ASP A 439 16.40 -7.80 -23.59
CA ASP A 439 17.34 -8.19 -22.55
C ASP A 439 18.77 -7.68 -22.80
N ILE A 440 19.61 -7.77 -21.79
CA ILE A 440 21.06 -7.48 -21.86
C ILE A 440 21.80 -8.73 -21.42
N GLY A 441 22.30 -9.50 -22.39
CA GLY A 441 23.03 -10.74 -22.11
C GLY A 441 22.22 -11.78 -21.35
N GLY A 442 20.88 -11.83 -21.59
CA GLY A 442 19.93 -12.70 -20.92
C GLY A 442 19.44 -12.18 -19.56
N ILE A 443 19.73 -10.93 -19.20
CA ILE A 443 19.10 -10.21 -18.09
C ILE A 443 17.97 -9.38 -18.69
N LEU A 444 16.71 -9.68 -18.33
CA LEU A 444 15.56 -8.90 -18.81
C LEU A 444 15.69 -7.44 -18.41
N ARG A 445 15.23 -6.54 -19.26
CA ARG A 445 15.29 -5.10 -18.98
C ARG A 445 14.18 -4.60 -18.05
N VAL A 446 13.24 -5.46 -17.64
CA VAL A 446 12.26 -5.18 -16.59
C VAL A 446 12.32 -6.31 -15.56
N LEU A 447 12.74 -6.00 -14.35
CA LEU A 447 12.84 -6.93 -13.23
C LEU A 447 11.79 -6.56 -12.19
N ASP A 448 10.68 -7.31 -12.18
CA ASP A 448 9.58 -7.13 -11.24
C ASP A 448 9.80 -7.93 -9.97
N ALA A 449 10.00 -7.25 -8.84
CA ALA A 449 10.17 -7.87 -7.53
C ALA A 449 8.86 -8.35 -6.92
N GLY A 450 7.72 -7.70 -7.21
CA GLY A 450 6.45 -8.11 -6.63
C GLY A 450 5.47 -6.98 -6.33
N GLN A 451 4.75 -7.09 -5.21
CA GLN A 451 3.80 -6.09 -4.71
C GLN A 451 4.52 -4.81 -4.24
N CYS A 452 3.77 -3.80 -3.84
CA CYS A 452 4.36 -2.54 -3.36
C CYS A 452 5.24 -2.72 -2.11
N ASN A 453 4.93 -3.66 -1.21
CA ASN A 453 5.79 -4.03 -0.08
C ASN A 453 7.13 -4.65 -0.51
N ASP A 454 7.19 -5.26 -1.70
CA ASP A 454 8.44 -5.82 -2.25
C ASP A 454 9.42 -4.73 -2.74
N SER A 455 9.08 -3.43 -2.54
CA SER A 455 10.06 -2.34 -2.50
C SER A 455 11.17 -2.61 -1.48
N TYR A 456 10.91 -3.42 -0.44
CA TYR A 456 11.92 -3.96 0.47
C TYR A 456 12.98 -4.78 -0.27
N SER A 457 12.56 -5.67 -1.19
CA SER A 457 13.50 -6.41 -2.05
C SER A 457 14.38 -5.47 -2.88
N LEU A 458 13.82 -4.38 -3.42
CA LEU A 458 14.61 -3.40 -4.19
C LEU A 458 15.66 -2.70 -3.32
N ALA A 459 15.31 -2.38 -2.07
CA ALA A 459 16.25 -1.81 -1.10
C ALA A 459 17.37 -2.81 -0.75
N LEU A 460 17.04 -4.07 -0.50
CA LEU A 460 18.04 -5.12 -0.22
C LEU A 460 18.97 -5.34 -1.42
N ILE A 461 18.45 -5.33 -2.65
CA ILE A 461 19.26 -5.43 -3.87
C ILE A 461 20.26 -4.26 -3.95
N ALA A 462 19.81 -3.02 -3.70
CA ALA A 462 20.68 -1.86 -3.70
C ALA A 462 21.76 -1.95 -2.61
N LEU A 463 21.41 -2.36 -1.39
CA LEU A 463 22.37 -2.56 -0.31
C LEU A 463 23.40 -3.66 -0.65
N LYS A 464 22.97 -4.75 -1.26
CA LYS A 464 23.85 -5.84 -1.69
C LYS A 464 24.81 -5.40 -2.81
N LEU A 465 24.32 -4.62 -3.77
CA LEU A 465 25.16 -4.04 -4.82
C LEU A 465 26.19 -3.06 -4.23
N LYS A 466 25.76 -2.21 -3.27
CA LYS A 466 26.68 -1.32 -2.54
C LYS A 466 27.82 -2.09 -1.89
N GLU A 467 27.50 -3.19 -1.19
CA GLU A 467 28.51 -4.08 -0.59
C GLU A 467 29.44 -4.69 -1.65
N ALA A 468 28.88 -5.26 -2.73
CA ALA A 468 29.62 -5.92 -3.80
C ALA A 468 30.56 -4.99 -4.56
N PHE A 469 30.24 -3.69 -4.65
CA PHE A 469 31.11 -2.66 -5.26
C PHE A 469 32.04 -1.97 -4.24
N GLY A 470 31.90 -2.26 -2.94
CA GLY A 470 32.73 -1.65 -1.89
C GLY A 470 32.47 -0.16 -1.70
N LEU A 471 31.25 0.32 -1.98
CA LEU A 471 30.89 1.73 -1.90
C LEU A 471 30.54 2.15 -0.47
N ALA A 472 30.88 3.39 -0.10
CA ALA A 472 30.55 3.94 1.21
C ALA A 472 29.10 4.47 1.27
N ASP A 473 28.63 5.09 0.19
CA ASP A 473 27.27 5.68 0.10
C ASP A 473 26.44 4.93 -0.95
N ILE A 474 25.16 4.67 -0.64
CA ILE A 474 24.20 4.04 -1.55
C ILE A 474 23.96 4.89 -2.80
N ASN A 475 24.14 6.20 -2.71
CA ASN A 475 23.96 7.15 -3.80
C ASN A 475 25.12 7.13 -4.83
N GLU A 476 26.21 6.41 -4.55
CA GLU A 476 27.29 6.16 -5.51
C GLU A 476 26.96 5.01 -6.50
N LEU A 477 25.92 4.24 -6.21
CA LEU A 477 25.44 3.18 -7.10
C LEU A 477 24.95 3.75 -8.45
N PRO A 478 25.09 3.01 -9.56
CA PRO A 478 24.50 3.39 -10.82
C PRO A 478 22.98 3.16 -10.84
N ILE A 479 22.29 3.65 -9.80
CA ILE A 479 20.84 3.55 -9.62
C ILE A 479 20.22 4.94 -9.62
N VAL A 480 19.14 5.11 -10.35
CA VAL A 480 18.32 6.32 -10.36
C VAL A 480 16.86 5.99 -10.03
N TYR A 481 16.13 6.96 -9.49
CA TYR A 481 14.80 6.75 -8.95
C TYR A 481 13.78 7.63 -9.66
N ASN A 482 12.80 6.99 -10.31
CA ASN A 482 11.65 7.65 -10.96
C ASN A 482 10.37 7.00 -10.44
N ILE A 483 9.92 7.47 -9.28
CA ILE A 483 8.89 6.82 -8.45
C ILE A 483 7.51 7.40 -8.75
N ALA A 484 6.54 6.51 -8.94
CA ALA A 484 5.13 6.85 -9.06
C ALA A 484 4.42 6.64 -7.71
N TRP A 485 3.78 7.67 -7.16
CA TRP A 485 3.03 7.50 -5.92
C TRP A 485 1.53 7.72 -6.13
N TYR A 486 0.71 7.17 -5.26
CA TYR A 486 -0.73 7.40 -5.25
C TYR A 486 -1.30 7.47 -3.84
N GLU A 487 -0.95 6.54 -2.95
CA GLU A 487 -1.55 6.40 -1.64
C GLU A 487 -0.52 6.10 -0.53
N GLN A 488 -0.99 5.83 0.69
CA GLN A 488 -0.22 5.84 1.92
C GLN A 488 0.90 4.78 1.98
N LYS A 489 0.74 3.64 1.29
CA LYS A 489 1.83 2.65 1.21
C LYS A 489 3.03 3.17 0.42
N ALA A 490 2.80 4.01 -0.59
CA ALA A 490 3.90 4.70 -1.26
C ALA A 490 4.56 5.76 -0.36
N VAL A 491 3.79 6.39 0.55
CA VAL A 491 4.36 7.33 1.52
C VAL A 491 5.33 6.63 2.46
N ILE A 492 4.94 5.48 3.06
CA ILE A 492 5.87 4.77 3.96
C ILE A 492 7.11 4.24 3.23
N VAL A 493 6.97 3.79 1.98
CA VAL A 493 8.13 3.39 1.17
C VAL A 493 9.07 4.58 0.93
N LEU A 494 8.54 5.76 0.60
CA LEU A 494 9.36 6.97 0.47
C LEU A 494 10.10 7.30 1.78
N LEU A 495 9.40 7.30 2.91
CA LEU A 495 10.03 7.57 4.22
C LEU A 495 11.12 6.55 4.56
N ALA A 496 10.92 5.28 4.23
CA ALA A 496 11.92 4.24 4.39
C ALA A 496 13.17 4.51 3.52
N LEU A 497 12.99 4.93 2.26
CA LEU A 497 14.11 5.30 1.39
C LEU A 497 14.89 6.50 1.95
N LEU A 498 14.19 7.53 2.47
CA LEU A 498 14.84 8.69 3.09
C LEU A 498 15.63 8.28 4.35
N TYR A 499 15.07 7.40 5.18
CA TYR A 499 15.77 6.84 6.34
C TYR A 499 17.04 6.07 5.93
N LEU A 500 17.00 5.30 4.84
CA LEU A 500 18.15 4.57 4.28
C LEU A 500 19.18 5.50 3.60
N GLY A 501 18.93 6.81 3.57
CA GLY A 501 19.84 7.80 3.01
C GLY A 501 19.75 7.95 1.49
N VAL A 502 18.74 7.39 0.85
CA VAL A 502 18.53 7.53 -0.60
C VAL A 502 18.16 8.97 -0.95
N LYS A 503 18.80 9.51 -1.98
CA LYS A 503 18.65 10.89 -2.46
C LYS A 503 18.30 10.93 -3.95
N ASN A 504 17.96 12.14 -4.42
CA ASN A 504 17.73 12.44 -5.84
C ASN A 504 16.58 11.60 -6.44
N ILE A 505 15.46 11.50 -5.71
CA ILE A 505 14.27 10.77 -6.15
C ILE A 505 13.37 11.71 -6.97
N HIS A 506 13.10 11.36 -8.23
CA HIS A 506 12.02 11.94 -9.00
C HIS A 506 10.69 11.30 -8.58
N LEU A 507 9.78 12.12 -8.09
CA LEU A 507 8.49 11.68 -7.52
C LEU A 507 7.32 12.27 -8.34
N GLY A 508 6.50 11.41 -8.90
CA GLY A 508 5.42 11.84 -9.76
C GLY A 508 4.11 11.06 -9.61
N PRO A 509 3.09 11.44 -10.40
CA PRO A 509 3.08 12.51 -11.41
C PRO A 509 3.02 13.94 -10.85
N THR A 510 2.73 14.12 -9.57
CA THR A 510 2.78 15.39 -8.84
C THR A 510 3.41 15.19 -7.47
N LEU A 511 3.97 16.22 -6.88
CA LEU A 511 4.32 16.16 -5.46
C LEU A 511 3.04 16.05 -4.60
N PRO A 512 3.14 15.48 -3.38
CA PRO A 512 1.99 15.35 -2.50
C PRO A 512 1.36 16.69 -2.10
N ALA A 513 0.03 16.79 -2.25
CA ALA A 513 -0.73 18.00 -1.92
C ALA A 513 -0.72 18.35 -0.42
N PHE A 514 -0.39 17.39 0.43
CA PHE A 514 -0.27 17.60 1.88
C PHE A 514 1.08 18.20 2.31
N LEU A 515 2.03 18.37 1.40
CA LEU A 515 3.28 19.06 1.70
C LEU A 515 3.09 20.57 1.60
N SER A 516 3.33 21.28 2.70
CA SER A 516 3.43 22.74 2.66
C SER A 516 4.67 23.17 1.86
N PRO A 517 4.73 24.42 1.37
CA PRO A 517 5.91 24.91 0.65
C PRO A 517 7.22 24.76 1.44
N ASN A 518 7.19 24.99 2.76
CA ASN A 518 8.36 24.88 3.61
C ASN A 518 8.78 23.42 3.78
N VAL A 519 7.84 22.49 4.00
CA VAL A 519 8.13 21.06 4.14
C VAL A 519 8.62 20.48 2.80
N ALA A 520 8.02 20.86 1.68
CA ALA A 520 8.49 20.49 0.35
C ALA A 520 9.92 20.98 0.11
N LYS A 521 10.24 22.23 0.51
CA LYS A 521 11.59 22.78 0.41
C LYS A 521 12.62 21.97 1.21
N VAL A 522 12.27 21.53 2.42
CA VAL A 522 13.16 20.66 3.25
C VAL A 522 13.45 19.34 2.53
N LEU A 523 12.45 18.73 1.89
CA LEU A 523 12.63 17.49 1.13
C LEU A 523 13.52 17.70 -0.10
N VAL A 524 13.36 18.81 -0.80
CA VAL A 524 14.21 19.17 -1.94
C VAL A 524 15.65 19.43 -1.49
N ASP A 525 15.86 20.30 -0.50
CA ASP A 525 17.20 20.75 -0.08
C ASP A 525 18.01 19.62 0.57
N ASN A 526 17.40 18.76 1.38
CA ASN A 526 18.10 17.74 2.15
C ASN A 526 18.21 16.39 1.44
N PHE A 527 17.21 16.06 0.59
CA PHE A 527 17.13 14.73 -0.02
C PHE A 527 17.13 14.77 -1.56
N GLY A 528 17.10 15.95 -2.17
CA GLY A 528 17.07 16.07 -3.63
C GLY A 528 15.78 15.55 -4.25
N ILE A 529 14.64 15.60 -3.51
CA ILE A 529 13.34 15.21 -4.09
C ILE A 529 12.97 16.20 -5.19
N ALA A 530 12.66 15.68 -6.38
CA ALA A 530 12.23 16.48 -7.52
C ALA A 530 10.88 15.94 -8.07
N GLY A 531 10.08 16.83 -8.67
CA GLY A 531 8.95 16.40 -9.48
C GLY A 531 9.43 15.85 -10.82
N ILE A 532 8.59 15.08 -11.51
CA ILE A 532 8.82 14.73 -12.91
C ILE A 532 8.54 15.93 -13.82
N SER A 533 9.22 15.99 -14.97
CA SER A 533 9.03 17.01 -16.00
C SER A 533 8.53 16.37 -17.31
N ASN A 534 9.21 16.59 -18.42
CA ASN A 534 8.98 15.83 -19.65
C ASN A 534 10.01 14.68 -19.77
N VAL A 535 9.67 13.70 -20.59
CA VAL A 535 10.48 12.48 -20.74
C VAL A 535 11.91 12.77 -21.20
N GLU A 536 12.09 13.69 -22.17
CA GLU A 536 13.40 13.99 -22.75
C GLU A 536 14.36 14.60 -21.70
N ASP A 537 13.89 15.60 -20.98
CA ASP A 537 14.68 16.26 -19.93
C ASP A 537 14.97 15.30 -18.76
N ASP A 538 13.99 14.49 -18.34
CA ASP A 538 14.20 13.55 -17.24
C ASP A 538 15.13 12.40 -17.63
N ILE A 539 15.10 11.90 -18.87
CA ILE A 539 16.10 10.95 -19.38
C ILE A 539 17.49 11.57 -19.33
N LYS A 540 17.63 12.80 -19.80
CA LYS A 540 18.93 13.52 -19.78
C LYS A 540 19.44 13.74 -18.34
N ASN A 541 18.55 14.08 -17.42
CA ASN A 541 18.93 14.38 -16.03
C ASN A 541 19.26 13.13 -15.23
N LEU A 542 18.50 12.03 -15.42
CA LEU A 542 18.65 10.80 -14.64
C LEU A 542 19.69 9.86 -15.26
N ILE A 543 19.75 9.78 -16.57
CA ILE A 543 20.56 8.79 -17.27
C ILE A 543 21.87 9.40 -17.80
N GLY A 544 21.83 10.64 -18.26
CA GLY A 544 22.95 11.36 -18.82
C GLY A 544 23.09 11.21 -20.33
#